data_7412be8d0f560f1e657c5bf449cfaa86
#
_entry.id   7412be8d0f560f1e657c5bf449cfaa86
#
_cell.length_a   1.000
_cell.length_b   1.000
_cell.length_c   1.000
_cell.angle_alpha   90.00
_cell.angle_beta   90.00
_cell.angle_gamma   90.00
#
_symmetry.space_group_name_H-M   'P 1'
#
loop_
_entity.id
_entity.type
_entity.pdbx_description
1 polymer ?
#
loop_
_entity_poly.entity_id
_entity_poly.type
_entity_poly.pdbx_seq_one_letter_code
_entity_poly.pdbx_strand_id
1 'polypeptide(L)'
;VLFRSIALVFAWLLGPRYGKYNKDGSINPIPAHNVPMVILGTFILAFCWFSFNAGSTLSGNDLRIGVAATNTMLASATAAMATTLYMWWFKTKKPDPTMMCNGMLAGLVAITAPCAFVDSIGACIIGIVSGILVVESVFFWDKKGIDDPVGAISVHGINGAWGCLALGLFADGAYGEGWNGTPGK
;
A
#
# COMPACT_ATOMS: atom_id res chain seq x y z
N VAL A 1 3.94 10.26 6.55
CA VAL A 1 5.35 9.93 6.78
C VAL A 1 5.65 9.82 8.27
N LEU A 2 5.27 10.80 9.11
CA LEU A 2 5.63 10.84 10.54
C LEU A 2 5.16 9.61 11.33
N PHE A 3 3.88 9.22 11.22
CA PHE A 3 3.34 8.06 11.95
C PHE A 3 4.00 6.72 11.59
N ARG A 4 4.54 6.62 10.41
CA ARG A 4 5.17 5.40 9.88
C ARG A 4 6.62 5.27 10.29
N SER A 5 7.31 6.40 10.44
CA SER A 5 8.61 6.45 11.10
C SER A 5 8.49 6.05 12.57
N ILE A 6 7.41 6.44 13.23
CA ILE A 6 7.08 6.01 14.60
C ILE A 6 6.91 4.49 14.64
N ALA A 7 6.14 3.88 13.72
CA ALA A 7 5.96 2.43 13.68
C ALA A 7 7.29 1.68 13.52
N LEU A 8 8.19 2.16 12.66
CA LEU A 8 9.52 1.59 12.48
C LEU A 8 10.36 1.70 13.76
N VAL A 9 10.38 2.88 14.37
CA VAL A 9 11.14 3.12 15.61
C VAL A 9 10.61 2.26 16.74
N PHE A 10 9.29 2.15 16.91
CA PHE A 10 8.71 1.30 17.93
C PHE A 10 8.99 -0.18 17.68
N ALA A 11 8.86 -0.67 16.45
CA ALA A 11 9.19 -2.05 16.11
C ALA A 11 10.66 -2.38 16.41
N TRP A 12 11.55 -1.42 16.15
CA TRP A 12 12.97 -1.56 16.46
C TRP A 12 13.27 -1.52 17.96
N LEU A 13 12.65 -0.60 18.71
CA LEU A 13 12.88 -0.44 20.16
C LEU A 13 12.26 -1.57 20.99
N LEU A 14 11.04 -2.02 20.63
CA LEU A 14 10.36 -3.11 21.33
C LEU A 14 10.99 -4.47 21.04
N GLY A 15 11.65 -4.59 19.91
CA GLY A 15 12.19 -5.86 19.42
C GLY A 15 11.11 -6.81 18.87
N PRO A 16 11.54 -7.94 18.34
CA PRO A 16 10.66 -8.90 17.70
C PRO A 16 9.79 -9.66 18.73
N ARG A 17 8.62 -10.11 18.27
CA ARG A 17 7.75 -10.99 19.03
C ARG A 17 8.47 -12.27 19.43
N TYR A 18 8.11 -12.82 20.60
CA TYR A 18 8.66 -14.09 21.05
C TYR A 18 8.48 -15.20 20.03
N GLY A 19 9.56 -15.89 19.69
CA GLY A 19 9.55 -16.98 18.69
C GLY A 19 9.55 -16.54 17.22
N LYS A 20 9.64 -15.23 16.90
CA LYS A 20 9.73 -14.76 15.51
C LYS A 20 11.06 -15.18 14.84
N TYR A 21 12.16 -15.12 15.57
CA TYR A 21 13.49 -15.51 15.10
C TYR A 21 14.07 -16.63 15.96
N ASN A 22 14.61 -17.65 15.33
CA ASN A 22 15.29 -18.75 16.01
C ASN A 22 16.74 -18.34 16.36
N LYS A 23 17.37 -19.14 17.25
CA LYS A 23 18.78 -18.92 17.64
C LYS A 23 19.77 -19.05 16.47
N ASP A 24 19.41 -19.79 15.44
CA ASP A 24 20.18 -19.95 14.19
C ASP A 24 19.95 -18.80 13.18
N GLY A 25 19.13 -17.80 13.53
CA GLY A 25 18.80 -16.68 12.67
C GLY A 25 17.67 -16.97 11.65
N SER A 26 17.10 -18.16 11.66
CA SER A 26 15.96 -18.47 10.79
C SER A 26 14.69 -17.77 11.26
N ILE A 27 13.84 -17.41 10.29
CA ILE A 27 12.61 -16.65 10.52
C ILE A 27 11.45 -17.63 10.64
N ASN A 28 10.73 -17.59 11.78
CA ASN A 28 9.49 -18.31 11.94
C ASN A 28 8.32 -17.49 11.46
N PRO A 29 7.54 -17.96 10.48
CA PRO A 29 6.30 -17.30 10.13
C PRO A 29 5.30 -17.43 11.29
N ILE A 30 4.76 -16.30 11.73
CA ILE A 30 3.67 -16.27 12.71
C ILE A 30 2.40 -15.92 11.92
N PRO A 31 1.61 -16.94 11.52
CA PRO A 31 0.40 -16.70 10.72
C PRO A 31 -0.68 -15.97 11.52
N ALA A 32 -1.57 -15.29 10.81
CA ALA A 32 -2.76 -14.73 11.42
C ALA A 32 -3.65 -15.86 11.98
N HIS A 33 -4.18 -15.66 13.19
CA HIS A 33 -5.05 -16.66 13.85
C HIS A 33 -6.39 -16.87 13.11
N ASN A 34 -6.83 -15.89 12.30
CA ASN A 34 -8.08 -15.94 11.55
C ASN A 34 -7.95 -15.18 10.22
N VAL A 35 -7.59 -15.88 9.16
CA VAL A 35 -7.41 -15.30 7.82
C VAL A 35 -8.71 -14.71 7.25
N PRO A 36 -9.90 -15.33 7.38
CA PRO A 36 -11.16 -14.72 6.96
C PRO A 36 -11.40 -13.34 7.60
N MET A 37 -11.08 -13.16 8.88
CA MET A 37 -11.20 -11.86 9.55
C MET A 37 -10.21 -10.82 9.01
N VAL A 38 -9.00 -11.23 8.63
CA VAL A 38 -8.03 -10.34 7.94
C VAL A 38 -8.59 -9.85 6.61
N ILE A 39 -9.14 -10.78 5.82
CA ILE A 39 -9.75 -10.45 4.53
C ILE A 39 -10.94 -9.49 4.73
N LEU A 40 -11.85 -9.81 5.66
CA LEU A 40 -13.00 -8.95 5.97
C LEU A 40 -12.55 -7.54 6.38
N GLY A 41 -11.59 -7.44 7.30
CA GLY A 41 -11.02 -6.16 7.73
C GLY A 41 -10.40 -5.36 6.57
N THR A 42 -9.71 -6.05 5.66
CA THR A 42 -9.14 -5.44 4.46
C THR A 42 -10.21 -4.87 3.53
N PHE A 43 -11.31 -5.60 3.31
CA PHE A 43 -12.42 -5.10 2.49
C PHE A 43 -13.14 -3.91 3.15
N ILE A 44 -13.30 -3.91 4.47
CA ILE A 44 -13.85 -2.76 5.19
C ILE A 44 -12.95 -1.54 5.01
N LEU A 45 -11.63 -1.70 5.16
CA LEU A 45 -10.68 -0.62 4.92
C LEU A 45 -10.71 -0.14 3.47
N ALA A 46 -10.76 -1.06 2.50
CA ALA A 46 -10.85 -0.70 1.09
C ALA A 46 -12.12 0.10 0.78
N PHE A 47 -13.26 -0.30 1.31
CA PHE A 47 -14.51 0.45 1.16
C PHE A 47 -14.40 1.85 1.75
N CYS A 48 -13.88 1.99 2.96
CA CYS A 48 -13.69 3.29 3.60
C CYS A 48 -12.68 4.17 2.86
N TRP A 49 -11.75 3.57 2.11
CA TRP A 49 -10.74 4.30 1.36
C TRP A 49 -11.31 5.09 0.19
N PHE A 50 -12.43 4.65 -0.39
CA PHE A 50 -13.16 5.45 -1.38
C PHE A 50 -13.58 6.79 -0.77
N SER A 51 -14.17 6.78 0.43
CA SER A 51 -14.54 8.01 1.13
C SER A 51 -13.32 8.81 1.55
N PHE A 52 -12.24 8.15 1.97
CA PHE A 52 -11.01 8.80 2.39
C PHE A 52 -10.38 9.60 1.25
N ASN A 53 -10.18 9.00 0.09
CA ASN A 53 -9.56 9.65 -1.07
C ASN A 53 -10.52 10.64 -1.75
N ALA A 54 -11.72 10.22 -2.07
CA ALA A 54 -12.70 11.08 -2.73
C ALA A 54 -13.17 12.22 -1.82
N GLY A 55 -13.37 11.96 -0.53
CA GLY A 55 -13.73 12.97 0.46
C GLY A 55 -12.64 14.02 0.72
N SER A 56 -11.38 13.70 0.39
CA SER A 56 -10.26 14.63 0.51
C SER A 56 -10.30 15.77 -0.51
N THR A 57 -11.22 15.75 -1.46
CA THR A 57 -11.54 16.93 -2.31
C THR A 57 -12.18 18.08 -1.53
N LEU A 58 -12.72 17.80 -0.34
CA LEU A 58 -13.41 18.74 0.55
C LEU A 58 -14.59 19.47 -0.09
N SER A 59 -15.13 18.95 -1.18
CA SER A 59 -16.24 19.54 -1.92
C SER A 59 -17.16 18.42 -2.46
N GLY A 60 -18.47 18.53 -2.21
CA GLY A 60 -19.43 17.55 -2.71
C GLY A 60 -19.73 17.65 -4.22
N ASN A 61 -19.27 18.70 -4.89
CA ASN A 61 -19.52 18.98 -6.30
C ASN A 61 -18.24 18.92 -7.17
N ASP A 62 -17.12 18.44 -6.60
CA ASP A 62 -15.86 18.35 -7.34
C ASP A 62 -15.89 17.14 -8.28
N LEU A 63 -15.66 17.36 -9.57
CA LEU A 63 -15.58 16.30 -10.58
C LEU A 63 -14.47 15.25 -10.27
N ARG A 64 -13.43 15.66 -9.53
CA ARG A 64 -12.34 14.78 -9.10
C ARG A 64 -12.77 13.68 -8.14
N ILE A 65 -13.95 13.77 -7.51
CA ILE A 65 -14.51 12.71 -6.67
C ILE A 65 -14.59 11.40 -7.44
N GLY A 66 -15.14 11.43 -8.65
CA GLY A 66 -15.26 10.26 -9.51
C GLY A 66 -13.90 9.72 -9.95
N VAL A 67 -12.97 10.61 -10.33
CA VAL A 67 -11.60 10.25 -10.72
C VAL A 67 -10.86 9.61 -9.55
N ALA A 68 -10.89 10.24 -8.37
CA ALA A 68 -10.24 9.72 -7.17
C ALA A 68 -10.78 8.35 -6.76
N ALA A 69 -12.10 8.15 -6.82
CA ALA A 69 -12.72 6.86 -6.51
C ALA A 69 -12.30 5.77 -7.51
N THR A 70 -12.35 6.07 -8.81
CA THR A 70 -11.96 5.12 -9.87
C THR A 70 -10.48 4.74 -9.76
N ASN A 71 -9.58 5.72 -9.63
CA ASN A 71 -8.15 5.47 -9.50
C ASN A 71 -7.81 4.70 -8.22
N THR A 72 -8.52 4.96 -7.12
CA THR A 72 -8.39 4.22 -5.87
C THR A 72 -8.72 2.73 -6.07
N MET A 73 -9.82 2.42 -6.74
CA MET A 73 -10.21 1.05 -7.05
C MET A 73 -9.17 0.35 -7.95
N LEU A 74 -8.77 1.01 -9.05
CA LEU A 74 -7.83 0.44 -10.01
C LEU A 74 -6.47 0.14 -9.37
N ALA A 75 -5.91 1.08 -8.61
CA ALA A 75 -4.62 0.86 -7.95
C ALA A 75 -4.68 -0.25 -6.89
N SER A 76 -5.77 -0.35 -6.12
CA SER A 76 -5.92 -1.40 -5.12
C SER A 76 -6.04 -2.78 -5.77
N ALA A 77 -6.85 -2.90 -6.83
CA ALA A 77 -7.06 -4.16 -7.55
C ALA A 77 -5.79 -4.64 -8.25
N THR A 78 -5.10 -3.74 -8.96
CA THR A 78 -3.85 -4.07 -9.67
C THR A 78 -2.72 -4.41 -8.71
N ALA A 79 -2.65 -3.75 -7.54
CA ALA A 79 -1.69 -4.08 -6.49
C ALA A 79 -1.96 -5.45 -5.87
N ALA A 80 -3.21 -5.78 -5.55
CA ALA A 80 -3.59 -7.09 -5.02
C ALA A 80 -3.24 -8.21 -6.01
N MET A 81 -3.54 -8.01 -7.30
CA MET A 81 -3.20 -8.95 -8.37
C MET A 81 -1.69 -9.10 -8.53
N ALA A 82 -0.95 -7.99 -8.62
CA ALA A 82 0.50 -8.01 -8.76
C ALA A 82 1.18 -8.71 -7.59
N THR A 83 0.76 -8.42 -6.35
CA THR A 83 1.26 -9.10 -5.14
C THR A 83 1.02 -10.60 -5.20
N THR A 84 -0.20 -11.03 -5.57
CA THR A 84 -0.56 -12.44 -5.64
C THR A 84 0.29 -13.18 -6.67
N LEU A 85 0.42 -12.63 -7.88
CA LEU A 85 1.21 -13.21 -8.96
C LEU A 85 2.71 -13.21 -8.61
N TYR A 86 3.21 -12.12 -8.02
CA TYR A 86 4.60 -12.01 -7.63
C TYR A 86 4.98 -13.02 -6.53
N MET A 87 4.14 -13.17 -5.51
CA MET A 87 4.31 -14.21 -4.49
C MET A 87 4.30 -15.61 -5.12
N TRP A 88 3.33 -15.87 -5.98
CA TRP A 88 3.18 -17.19 -6.60
C TRP A 88 4.38 -17.54 -7.49
N TRP A 89 4.82 -16.64 -8.35
CA TRP A 89 5.87 -16.97 -9.33
C TRP A 89 7.29 -16.86 -8.77
N PHE A 90 7.55 -15.89 -7.90
CA PHE A 90 8.92 -15.53 -7.53
C PHE A 90 9.30 -15.83 -6.07
N LYS A 91 8.33 -15.91 -5.15
CA LYS A 91 8.64 -16.05 -3.71
C LYS A 91 8.28 -17.43 -3.15
N THR A 92 7.01 -17.68 -2.90
CA THR A 92 6.56 -18.86 -2.14
C THR A 92 6.06 -20.00 -3.02
N LYS A 93 5.92 -19.79 -4.32
CA LYS A 93 5.30 -20.72 -5.29
C LYS A 93 3.83 -21.06 -4.97
N LYS A 94 3.23 -20.29 -4.08
CA LYS A 94 1.82 -20.40 -3.67
C LYS A 94 1.24 -19.00 -3.48
N PRO A 95 -0.03 -18.76 -3.83
CA PRO A 95 -0.70 -17.52 -3.49
C PRO A 95 -0.89 -17.45 -1.97
N ASP A 96 -0.65 -16.25 -1.42
CA ASP A 96 -0.83 -15.97 0.00
C ASP A 96 -1.92 -14.90 0.17
N PRO A 97 -3.09 -15.27 0.75
CA PRO A 97 -4.19 -14.32 0.90
C PRO A 97 -3.87 -13.17 1.86
N THR A 98 -2.98 -13.37 2.84
CA THR A 98 -2.60 -12.28 3.76
C THR A 98 -1.68 -11.28 3.08
N MET A 99 -0.75 -11.76 2.24
CA MET A 99 0.06 -10.88 1.41
C MET A 99 -0.75 -10.18 0.32
N MET A 100 -1.75 -10.85 -0.26
CA MET A 100 -2.71 -10.20 -1.18
C MET A 100 -3.43 -9.02 -0.48
N CYS A 101 -3.87 -9.19 0.77
CA CYS A 101 -4.45 -8.12 1.56
C CYS A 101 -3.48 -6.95 1.75
N ASN A 102 -2.21 -7.24 2.09
CA ASN A 102 -1.18 -6.21 2.17
C ASN A 102 -0.94 -5.52 0.84
N GLY A 103 -0.97 -6.26 -0.27
CA GLY A 103 -0.89 -5.70 -1.62
C GLY A 103 -2.03 -4.74 -1.93
N MET A 104 -3.26 -5.16 -1.64
CA MET A 104 -4.44 -4.33 -1.80
C MET A 104 -4.31 -3.02 -1.02
N LEU A 105 -3.95 -3.09 0.25
CA LEU A 105 -3.75 -1.92 1.11
C LEU A 105 -2.58 -1.05 0.63
N ALA A 106 -1.49 -1.66 0.16
CA ALA A 106 -0.34 -0.92 -0.39
C ALA A 106 -0.72 -0.09 -1.62
N GLY A 107 -1.55 -0.65 -2.51
CA GLY A 107 -2.10 0.08 -3.65
C GLY A 107 -2.98 1.26 -3.22
N LEU A 108 -3.84 1.06 -2.22
CA LEU A 108 -4.66 2.12 -1.64
C LEU A 108 -3.80 3.25 -1.06
N VAL A 109 -2.75 2.90 -0.33
CA VAL A 109 -1.82 3.88 0.25
C VAL A 109 -1.07 4.65 -0.82
N ALA A 110 -0.52 3.96 -1.82
CA ALA A 110 0.27 4.60 -2.87
C ALA A 110 -0.55 5.54 -3.74
N ILE A 111 -1.80 5.19 -4.03
CA ILE A 111 -2.68 6.04 -4.84
C ILE A 111 -3.24 7.24 -4.06
N THR A 112 -3.14 7.25 -2.74
CA THR A 112 -3.75 8.29 -1.90
C THR A 112 -3.26 9.70 -2.26
N ALA A 113 -1.96 9.88 -2.52
CA ALA A 113 -1.43 11.18 -2.94
C ALA A 113 -1.83 11.54 -4.39
N PRO A 114 -1.67 10.65 -5.39
CA PRO A 114 -1.91 10.99 -6.79
C PRO A 114 -3.35 10.78 -7.27
N CYS A 115 -4.26 10.20 -6.49
CA CYS A 115 -5.57 9.71 -6.96
C CYS A 115 -6.40 10.72 -7.77
N ALA A 116 -6.31 12.01 -7.47
CA ALA A 116 -7.06 13.08 -8.15
C ALA A 116 -6.26 13.78 -9.26
N PHE A 117 -5.04 13.32 -9.56
CA PHE A 117 -4.10 14.03 -10.43
C PHE A 117 -3.49 13.17 -11.53
N VAL A 118 -3.83 11.88 -11.58
CA VAL A 118 -3.29 10.93 -12.56
C VAL A 118 -4.44 10.29 -13.34
N ASP A 119 -4.11 9.82 -14.54
CA ASP A 119 -5.05 9.03 -15.35
C ASP A 119 -5.18 7.58 -14.81
N SER A 120 -6.14 6.85 -15.35
CA SER A 120 -6.42 5.47 -14.92
C SER A 120 -5.29 4.49 -15.25
N ILE A 121 -4.50 4.75 -16.29
CA ILE A 121 -3.34 3.93 -16.65
C ILE A 121 -2.23 4.15 -15.63
N GLY A 122 -1.94 5.40 -15.30
CA GLY A 122 -1.01 5.76 -14.24
C GLY A 122 -1.39 5.13 -12.89
N ALA A 123 -2.69 5.15 -12.53
CA ALA A 123 -3.19 4.51 -11.32
C ALA A 123 -2.93 3.00 -11.32
N CYS A 124 -3.14 2.30 -12.45
CA CYS A 124 -2.82 0.88 -12.57
C CYS A 124 -1.33 0.60 -12.41
N ILE A 125 -0.47 1.40 -13.03
CA ILE A 125 1.00 1.25 -12.92
C ILE A 125 1.45 1.47 -11.48
N ILE A 126 0.94 2.53 -10.83
CA ILE A 126 1.23 2.81 -9.41
C ILE A 126 0.85 1.62 -8.53
N GLY A 127 -0.31 1.01 -8.78
CA GLY A 127 -0.76 -0.18 -8.08
C GLY A 127 0.15 -1.39 -8.30
N ILE A 128 0.51 -1.70 -9.55
CA ILE A 128 1.39 -2.82 -9.88
C ILE A 128 2.74 -2.69 -9.15
N VAL A 129 3.36 -1.51 -9.23
CA VAL A 129 4.64 -1.26 -8.55
C VAL A 129 4.48 -1.41 -7.03
N SER A 130 3.39 -0.90 -6.46
CA SER A 130 3.09 -1.04 -5.03
C SER A 130 2.97 -2.49 -4.59
N GLY A 131 2.31 -3.32 -5.41
CA GLY A 131 2.16 -4.75 -5.13
C GLY A 131 3.48 -5.51 -5.07
N ILE A 132 4.46 -5.12 -5.88
CA ILE A 132 5.80 -5.68 -5.84
C ILE A 132 6.60 -5.12 -4.66
N LEU A 133 6.56 -3.80 -4.46
CA LEU A 133 7.29 -3.11 -3.39
C LEU A 133 6.91 -3.60 -2.00
N VAL A 134 5.62 -3.85 -1.75
CA VAL A 134 5.18 -4.33 -0.44
C VAL A 134 5.78 -5.69 -0.11
N VAL A 135 5.83 -6.61 -1.09
CA VAL A 135 6.42 -7.93 -0.90
C VAL A 135 7.92 -7.80 -0.58
N GLU A 136 8.67 -7.10 -1.42
CA GLU A 136 10.10 -6.92 -1.21
C GLU A 136 10.41 -6.25 0.13
N SER A 137 9.61 -5.26 0.50
CA SER A 137 9.76 -4.55 1.76
C SER A 137 9.51 -5.45 2.98
N VAL A 138 8.47 -6.27 2.98
CA VAL A 138 8.20 -7.22 4.08
C VAL A 138 9.37 -8.17 4.27
N PHE A 139 9.85 -8.80 3.19
CA PHE A 139 11.00 -9.69 3.27
C PHE A 139 12.30 -8.97 3.64
N PHE A 140 12.45 -7.72 3.26
CA PHE A 140 13.61 -6.91 3.64
C PHE A 140 13.64 -6.64 5.16
N TRP A 141 12.52 -6.21 5.75
CA TRP A 141 12.46 -5.93 7.18
C TRP A 141 12.61 -7.20 8.02
N ASP A 142 11.99 -8.29 7.59
CA ASP A 142 12.17 -9.61 8.23
C ASP A 142 13.65 -10.04 8.26
N LYS A 143 14.37 -9.86 7.15
CA LYS A 143 15.82 -10.15 7.09
C LYS A 143 16.68 -9.22 7.96
N LYS A 144 16.21 -8.01 8.20
CA LYS A 144 16.89 -7.04 9.09
C LYS A 144 16.59 -7.27 10.58
N GLY A 145 15.77 -8.27 10.91
CA GLY A 145 15.39 -8.55 12.29
C GLY A 145 14.34 -7.59 12.86
N ILE A 146 13.68 -6.81 12.00
CA ILE A 146 12.60 -5.90 12.39
C ILE A 146 11.28 -6.62 12.16
N ASP A 147 10.57 -6.91 13.24
CA ASP A 147 9.25 -7.56 13.18
C ASP A 147 8.17 -6.51 12.91
N ASP A 148 7.59 -6.56 11.73
CA ASP A 148 6.45 -5.75 11.30
C ASP A 148 5.20 -6.62 11.19
N PRO A 149 4.46 -6.86 12.32
CA PRO A 149 3.45 -7.92 12.42
C PRO A 149 2.34 -7.85 11.39
N VAL A 150 1.97 -6.64 10.96
CA VAL A 150 0.88 -6.39 10.02
C VAL A 150 1.35 -5.72 8.72
N GLY A 151 2.64 -5.63 8.52
CA GLY A 151 3.21 -4.96 7.36
C GLY A 151 3.01 -3.43 7.37
N ALA A 152 2.84 -2.81 8.53
CA ALA A 152 2.56 -1.38 8.64
C ALA A 152 3.68 -0.50 8.07
N ILE A 153 4.94 -0.89 8.28
CA ILE A 153 6.09 -0.19 7.72
C ILE A 153 6.09 -0.33 6.20
N SER A 154 5.87 -1.56 5.71
CA SER A 154 5.92 -1.89 4.29
C SER A 154 4.73 -1.31 3.53
N VAL A 155 3.51 -1.50 4.03
CA VAL A 155 2.28 -1.00 3.40
C VAL A 155 2.22 0.52 3.43
N HIS A 156 2.46 1.13 4.60
CA HIS A 156 2.26 2.57 4.75
C HIS A 156 3.54 3.39 4.61
N GLY A 157 4.68 2.91 5.10
CA GLY A 157 5.95 3.63 5.01
C GLY A 157 6.48 3.67 3.58
N ILE A 158 6.83 2.52 3.06
CA ILE A 158 7.46 2.40 1.73
C ILE A 158 6.48 2.80 0.62
N ASN A 159 5.25 2.27 0.64
CA ASN A 159 4.28 2.57 -0.41
C ASN A 159 3.70 3.98 -0.30
N GLY A 160 3.69 4.59 0.90
CA GLY A 160 3.37 6.01 1.03
C GLY A 160 4.44 6.92 0.44
N ALA A 161 5.73 6.58 0.62
CA ALA A 161 6.83 7.29 -0.05
C ALA A 161 6.76 7.12 -1.57
N TRP A 162 6.51 5.90 -2.05
CA TRP A 162 6.27 5.63 -3.46
C TRP A 162 5.12 6.48 -4.02
N GLY A 163 3.98 6.56 -3.34
CA GLY A 163 2.84 7.37 -3.78
C GLY A 163 3.17 8.85 -3.93
N CYS A 164 3.97 9.42 -3.02
CA CYS A 164 4.42 10.81 -3.14
C CYS A 164 5.36 11.01 -4.34
N LEU A 165 6.25 10.06 -4.61
CA LEU A 165 7.12 10.09 -5.80
C LEU A 165 6.31 9.89 -7.08
N ALA A 166 5.36 8.97 -7.07
CA ALA A 166 4.49 8.67 -8.20
C ALA A 166 3.63 9.87 -8.61
N LEU A 167 3.20 10.70 -7.66
CA LEU A 167 2.51 11.95 -7.97
C LEU A 167 3.37 12.83 -8.89
N GLY A 168 4.65 13.00 -8.58
CA GLY A 168 5.57 13.79 -9.42
C GLY A 168 5.86 13.18 -10.79
N LEU A 169 5.70 11.85 -10.94
CA LEU A 169 5.97 11.15 -12.19
C LEU A 169 4.75 11.06 -13.12
N PHE A 170 3.56 10.88 -12.55
CA PHE A 170 2.34 10.53 -13.29
C PHE A 170 1.29 11.63 -13.31
N ALA A 171 1.45 12.72 -12.56
CA ALA A 171 0.50 13.83 -12.62
C ALA A 171 0.54 14.48 -14.01
N ASP A 172 -0.63 14.51 -14.68
CA ASP A 172 -0.76 14.97 -16.08
C ASP A 172 -1.44 16.34 -16.20
N GLY A 173 -1.92 16.89 -15.09
CA GLY A 173 -2.63 18.18 -15.06
C GLY A 173 -4.04 18.16 -15.63
N ALA A 174 -4.55 17.01 -16.05
CA ALA A 174 -5.88 16.90 -16.67
C ALA A 174 -7.03 17.11 -15.67
N TYR A 175 -6.80 16.74 -14.40
CA TYR A 175 -7.86 16.66 -13.38
C TYR A 175 -7.69 17.66 -12.23
N GLY A 176 -6.91 18.69 -12.38
CA GLY A 176 -6.75 19.69 -11.35
C GLY A 176 -5.69 20.70 -11.68
N GLU A 177 -5.73 21.81 -10.96
CA GLU A 177 -4.61 22.74 -10.99
C GLU A 177 -3.40 22.09 -10.35
N GLY A 178 -2.27 22.21 -11.00
CA GLY A 178 -1.01 21.72 -10.46
C GLY A 178 -0.58 22.54 -9.24
N TRP A 179 0.56 22.21 -8.71
CA TRP A 179 1.18 22.95 -7.62
C TRP A 179 1.24 24.46 -7.98
N ASN A 180 0.80 25.31 -7.06
CA ASN A 180 0.72 26.79 -7.24
C ASN A 180 -0.30 27.29 -8.29
N GLY A 181 -1.38 26.56 -8.54
CA GLY A 181 -2.39 26.96 -9.50
C GLY A 181 -1.94 26.93 -10.96
N THR A 182 -0.81 26.30 -11.25
CA THR A 182 -0.32 26.11 -12.60
C THR A 182 -1.01 24.88 -13.19
N PRO A 183 -1.65 24.96 -14.38
CA PRO A 183 -2.13 23.79 -15.09
C PRO A 183 -0.94 22.88 -15.44
N GLY A 184 -1.08 21.61 -15.11
CA GLY A 184 -0.05 20.64 -15.45
C GLY A 184 0.79 20.11 -14.30
N LYS A 185 1.84 19.48 -14.62
CA LYS A 185 2.69 18.54 -13.86
C LYS A 185 3.19 19.04 -12.52
#